data_df6bfc484ab1c7e7682f8761680d6020
#
_entry.id   df6bfc484ab1c7e7682f8761680d6020
#
_cell.length_a   1.000
_cell.length_b   1.000
_cell.length_c   1.000
_cell.angle_alpha   90.00
_cell.angle_beta   90.00
_cell.angle_gamma   90.00
#
_symmetry.space_group_name_H-M   'P 1'
#
loop_
_entity.id
_entity.type
_entity.pdbx_description
1 polymer ?
#
loop_
_entity_poly.entity_id
_entity_poly.type
_entity_poly.pdbx_seq_one_letter_code
_entity_poly.pdbx_strand_id
1 'polypeptide(L)'
;TYEQMSLFEDTENKERQQTERQIFDEALELIAKDPNFEKKKVIVLAQENWHQGVIGIVASRLCDMYYKPCILISHTNGVGKGSGRSIKGFNLFDALTHCEKQLIDFGGHAVAAGLNVNMSDIDSFIKEINKYADEVLTEQDMIPTVDIDCPLSERSVTLENAKLLSKLEPFGMNNEKPVFALAHAQVMNIAPVGADNKHLSLRIVKNNQTINCIGFGMGEFAEFIHQ
;
A
#
# COMPACT_ATOMS: atom_id res chain seq x y z
N THR A 1 33.39 11.85 9.33
CA THR A 1 33.86 11.18 8.07
C THR A 1 32.66 10.53 7.35
N TYR A 2 32.76 10.28 6.07
CA TYR A 2 31.70 9.67 5.24
C TYR A 2 31.21 8.32 5.81
N GLU A 3 32.11 7.50 6.35
CA GLU A 3 31.80 6.22 7.01
C GLU A 3 30.97 6.39 8.28
N GLN A 4 31.21 7.44 9.06
CA GLN A 4 30.41 7.71 10.27
C GLN A 4 29.00 8.19 9.92
N MET A 5 28.84 8.96 8.85
CA MET A 5 27.50 9.36 8.34
C MET A 5 26.73 8.16 7.81
N SER A 6 27.37 7.27 7.04
CA SER A 6 26.75 6.05 6.52
C SER A 6 26.30 5.09 7.63
N LEU A 7 27.13 4.90 8.66
CA LEU A 7 26.76 4.07 9.82
C LEU A 7 25.62 4.68 10.65
N PHE A 8 25.54 6.00 10.72
CA PHE A 8 24.47 6.70 11.43
C PHE A 8 23.13 6.58 10.65
N GLU A 9 23.17 6.81 9.35
CA GLU A 9 22.01 6.63 8.46
C GLU A 9 21.49 5.18 8.46
N ASP A 10 22.37 4.18 8.50
CA ASP A 10 22.00 2.78 8.58
C ASP A 10 21.34 2.42 9.93
N THR A 11 21.78 3.05 11.01
CA THR A 11 21.20 2.82 12.34
C THR A 11 19.82 3.46 12.46
N GLU A 12 19.67 4.71 12.06
CA GLU A 12 18.37 5.41 12.05
C GLU A 12 17.35 4.71 11.13
N ASN A 13 17.81 4.20 9.98
CA ASN A 13 16.94 3.46 9.08
C ASN A 13 16.47 2.13 9.68
N LYS A 14 17.32 1.43 10.42
CA LYS A 14 16.94 0.20 11.14
C LYS A 14 15.94 0.48 12.27
N GLU A 15 16.16 1.52 13.07
CA GLU A 15 15.23 1.93 14.12
C GLU A 15 13.87 2.33 13.54
N ARG A 16 13.86 3.09 12.45
CA ARG A 16 12.63 3.44 11.73
C ARG A 16 11.90 2.20 11.24
N GLN A 17 12.60 1.21 10.66
CA GLN A 17 12.02 -0.05 10.19
C GLN A 17 11.46 -0.90 11.33
N GLN A 18 12.10 -0.91 12.51
CA GLN A 18 11.57 -1.60 13.68
C GLN A 18 10.29 -0.94 14.19
N THR A 19 10.30 0.39 14.30
CA THR A 19 9.11 1.19 14.69
C THR A 19 7.96 0.99 13.70
N GLU A 20 8.26 0.98 12.39
CA GLU A 20 7.28 0.70 11.34
C GLU A 20 6.64 -0.68 11.52
N ARG A 21 7.46 -1.71 11.75
CA ARG A 21 6.97 -3.07 11.97
C ARG A 21 6.09 -3.16 13.21
N GLN A 22 6.53 -2.57 14.32
CA GLN A 22 5.75 -2.54 15.55
C GLN A 22 4.38 -1.89 15.35
N ILE A 23 4.34 -0.68 14.76
CA ILE A 23 3.08 0.03 14.51
C ILE A 23 2.17 -0.78 13.57
N PHE A 24 2.74 -1.44 12.57
CA PHE A 24 2.00 -2.27 11.63
C PHE A 24 1.35 -3.47 12.33
N ASP A 25 2.10 -4.19 13.19
CA ASP A 25 1.60 -5.33 13.94
C ASP A 25 0.50 -4.91 14.94
N GLU A 26 0.69 -3.80 15.66
CA GLU A 26 -0.33 -3.22 16.55
C GLU A 26 -1.61 -2.81 15.77
N ALA A 27 -1.45 -2.24 14.58
CA ALA A 27 -2.58 -1.89 13.72
C ALA A 27 -3.35 -3.12 13.25
N LEU A 28 -2.67 -4.20 12.88
CA LEU A 28 -3.31 -5.49 12.54
C LEU A 28 -4.09 -6.07 13.72
N GLU A 29 -3.56 -5.96 14.94
CA GLU A 29 -4.28 -6.38 16.14
C GLU A 29 -5.56 -5.56 16.38
N LEU A 30 -5.51 -4.24 16.15
CA LEU A 30 -6.70 -3.38 16.26
C LEU A 30 -7.75 -3.76 15.21
N ILE A 31 -7.33 -4.03 13.99
CA ILE A 31 -8.20 -4.50 12.91
C ILE A 31 -8.86 -5.84 13.29
N ALA A 32 -8.08 -6.80 13.78
CA ALA A 32 -8.59 -8.12 14.16
C ALA A 32 -9.60 -8.07 15.32
N LYS A 33 -9.51 -7.05 16.17
CA LYS A 33 -10.44 -6.82 17.28
C LYS A 33 -11.72 -6.07 16.88
N ASP A 34 -11.79 -5.52 15.67
CA ASP A 34 -12.96 -4.76 15.19
C ASP A 34 -13.97 -5.67 14.47
N PRO A 35 -15.10 -6.04 15.09
CA PRO A 35 -16.09 -6.93 14.49
C PRO A 35 -16.82 -6.32 13.27
N ASN A 36 -16.68 -5.02 13.07
CA ASN A 36 -17.30 -4.30 11.96
C ASN A 36 -16.29 -3.90 10.87
N PHE A 37 -15.05 -4.37 10.95
CA PHE A 37 -13.99 -3.99 10.00
C PHE A 37 -14.38 -4.20 8.53
N GLU A 38 -14.98 -5.35 8.23
CA GLU A 38 -15.38 -5.69 6.85
C GLU A 38 -16.42 -4.72 6.29
N LYS A 39 -17.27 -4.14 7.14
CA LYS A 39 -18.31 -3.20 6.73
C LYS A 39 -17.79 -1.78 6.52
N LYS A 40 -16.62 -1.46 7.05
CA LYS A 40 -16.00 -0.14 6.93
C LYS A 40 -15.27 -0.02 5.59
N LYS A 41 -15.54 1.04 4.87
CA LYS A 41 -14.84 1.37 3.62
C LYS A 41 -13.56 2.18 3.85
N VAL A 42 -13.45 2.86 4.99
CA VAL A 42 -12.26 3.61 5.40
C VAL A 42 -11.74 3.04 6.71
N ILE A 43 -10.46 2.67 6.73
CA ILE A 43 -9.75 2.23 7.94
C ILE A 43 -9.34 3.50 8.70
N VAL A 44 -9.80 3.65 9.93
CA VAL A 44 -9.32 4.69 10.84
C VAL A 44 -8.91 4.02 12.14
N LEU A 45 -7.64 4.09 12.48
CA LEU A 45 -7.09 3.53 13.71
C LEU A 45 -6.39 4.62 14.50
N ALA A 46 -6.58 4.63 15.80
CA ALA A 46 -5.96 5.58 16.72
C ALA A 46 -5.28 4.83 17.87
N GLN A 47 -4.04 5.18 18.15
CA GLN A 47 -3.27 4.61 19.24
C GLN A 47 -2.38 5.66 19.89
N GLU A 48 -2.21 5.54 21.19
CA GLU A 48 -1.35 6.45 21.95
C GLU A 48 0.12 6.23 21.61
N ASN A 49 0.87 7.33 21.47
CA ASN A 49 2.32 7.34 21.30
C ASN A 49 2.88 6.65 20.04
N TRP A 50 2.07 6.39 19.02
CA TRP A 50 2.63 6.01 17.73
C TRP A 50 3.56 7.10 17.17
N HIS A 51 4.64 6.70 16.53
CA HIS A 51 5.60 7.65 15.98
C HIS A 51 5.01 8.38 14.77
N GLN A 52 4.78 9.69 14.89
CA GLN A 52 4.09 10.53 13.88
C GLN A 52 4.78 10.52 12.50
N GLY A 53 6.11 10.41 12.45
CA GLY A 53 6.87 10.31 11.20
C GLY A 53 6.76 8.96 10.49
N VAL A 54 6.20 7.93 11.15
CA VAL A 54 6.12 6.56 10.64
C VAL A 54 4.71 6.14 10.28
N ILE A 55 3.68 6.67 10.96
CA ILE A 55 2.27 6.29 10.72
C ILE A 55 1.84 6.44 9.26
N GLY A 56 2.39 7.40 8.51
CA GLY A 56 2.08 7.59 7.09
C GLY A 56 2.60 6.45 6.19
N ILE A 57 3.73 5.84 6.56
CA ILE A 57 4.29 4.67 5.85
C ILE A 57 3.42 3.44 6.14
N VAL A 58 3.05 3.25 7.40
CA VAL A 58 2.17 2.15 7.81
C VAL A 58 0.77 2.29 7.20
N ALA A 59 0.22 3.52 7.16
CA ALA A 59 -1.06 3.78 6.49
C ALA A 59 -1.02 3.39 5.00
N SER A 60 0.10 3.65 4.31
CA SER A 60 0.28 3.20 2.92
C SER A 60 0.22 1.68 2.80
N ARG A 61 0.97 0.96 3.65
CA ARG A 61 0.99 -0.52 3.64
C ARG A 61 -0.38 -1.14 3.91
N LEU A 62 -1.12 -0.59 4.88
CA LEU A 62 -2.48 -1.07 5.18
C LEU A 62 -3.45 -0.73 4.06
N CYS A 63 -3.32 0.46 3.45
CA CYS A 63 -4.11 0.86 2.29
C CYS A 63 -3.89 -0.11 1.12
N ASP A 64 -2.64 -0.48 0.83
CA ASP A 64 -2.30 -1.43 -0.22
C ASP A 64 -2.80 -2.86 0.12
N MET A 65 -2.63 -3.30 1.37
CA MET A 65 -3.01 -4.65 1.82
C MET A 65 -4.51 -4.90 1.76
N TYR A 66 -5.32 -3.94 2.24
CA TYR A 66 -6.77 -4.08 2.31
C TYR A 66 -7.50 -3.43 1.14
N TYR A 67 -6.79 -2.69 0.31
CA TYR A 67 -7.31 -1.85 -0.75
C TYR A 67 -8.47 -0.96 -0.26
N LYS A 68 -8.24 -0.32 0.89
CA LYS A 68 -9.16 0.64 1.53
C LYS A 68 -8.40 1.92 1.88
N PRO A 69 -9.01 3.11 1.77
CA PRO A 69 -8.43 4.32 2.35
C PRO A 69 -8.11 4.08 3.82
N CYS A 70 -6.93 4.52 4.26
CA CYS A 70 -6.43 4.25 5.61
C CYS A 70 -5.90 5.51 6.27
N ILE A 71 -6.34 5.77 7.49
CA ILE A 71 -5.90 6.89 8.33
C ILE A 71 -5.40 6.32 9.66
N LEU A 72 -4.14 6.57 9.97
CA LEU A 72 -3.56 6.23 11.27
C LEU A 72 -3.36 7.49 12.08
N ILE A 73 -3.76 7.45 13.34
CA ILE A 73 -3.74 8.58 14.26
C ILE A 73 -2.90 8.23 15.48
N SER A 74 -1.85 9.01 15.68
CA SER A 74 -1.09 9.01 16.94
C SER A 74 -1.67 10.07 17.86
N HIS A 75 -2.00 9.73 19.11
CA HIS A 75 -2.55 10.73 20.03
C HIS A 75 -1.72 10.85 21.31
N THR A 76 -1.75 12.05 21.86
CA THR A 76 -1.14 12.38 23.15
C THR A 76 -1.94 13.51 23.78
N ASN A 77 -2.22 13.42 25.08
CA ASN A 77 -2.97 14.44 25.84
C ASN A 77 -4.33 14.81 25.22
N GLY A 78 -5.05 13.84 24.65
CA GLY A 78 -6.39 14.06 24.11
C GLY A 78 -6.45 14.67 22.71
N VAL A 79 -5.31 14.92 22.08
CA VAL A 79 -5.22 15.40 20.68
C VAL A 79 -4.53 14.34 19.83
N GLY A 80 -5.15 13.99 18.71
CA GLY A 80 -4.63 13.06 17.74
C GLY A 80 -4.11 13.78 16.52
N LYS A 81 -2.93 13.34 16.02
CA LYS A 81 -2.36 13.74 14.74
C LYS A 81 -2.37 12.55 13.81
N GLY A 82 -3.06 12.68 12.68
CA GLY A 82 -3.27 11.61 11.72
C GLY A 82 -2.52 11.80 10.41
N SER A 83 -2.22 10.67 9.78
CA SER A 83 -1.73 10.59 8.41
C SER A 83 -2.55 9.58 7.64
N GLY A 84 -3.12 10.01 6.51
CA GLY A 84 -3.97 9.17 5.66
C GLY A 84 -3.36 8.88 4.29
N ARG A 85 -3.77 7.75 3.75
CA ARG A 85 -3.48 7.31 2.39
C ARG A 85 -4.77 6.82 1.75
N SER A 86 -4.86 6.94 0.43
CA SER A 86 -6.10 6.61 -0.29
C SER A 86 -5.85 5.70 -1.48
N ILE A 87 -6.93 5.09 -1.92
CA ILE A 87 -7.00 4.28 -3.15
C ILE A 87 -7.48 5.12 -4.33
N LYS A 88 -7.31 4.59 -5.53
CA LYS A 88 -7.91 5.17 -6.75
C LYS A 88 -9.44 5.26 -6.58
N GLY A 89 -10.01 6.40 -6.93
CA GLY A 89 -11.47 6.63 -6.83
C GLY A 89 -11.94 7.29 -5.53
N PHE A 90 -11.10 7.41 -4.49
CA PHE A 90 -11.46 8.10 -3.26
C PHE A 90 -10.56 9.31 -3.01
N ASN A 91 -11.12 10.51 -3.11
CA ASN A 91 -10.42 11.74 -2.81
C ASN A 91 -10.40 11.98 -1.30
N LEU A 92 -9.25 11.73 -0.67
CA LEU A 92 -9.10 11.85 0.78
C LEU A 92 -9.27 13.31 1.26
N PHE A 93 -8.82 14.29 0.48
CA PHE A 93 -8.99 15.71 0.84
C PHE A 93 -10.47 16.11 0.88
N ASP A 94 -11.27 15.68 -0.11
CA ASP A 94 -12.72 15.93 -0.13
C ASP A 94 -13.42 15.24 1.04
N ALA A 95 -13.00 14.00 1.38
CA ALA A 95 -13.53 13.27 2.52
C ALA A 95 -13.24 13.99 3.85
N LEU A 96 -12.03 14.52 4.04
CA LEU A 96 -11.68 15.32 5.21
C LEU A 96 -12.43 16.66 5.24
N THR A 97 -12.64 17.29 4.08
CA THR A 97 -13.46 18.49 3.97
C THR A 97 -14.91 18.22 4.39
N HIS A 98 -15.47 17.07 4.00
CA HIS A 98 -16.80 16.66 4.47
C HIS A 98 -16.86 16.50 6.00
N CYS A 99 -15.76 16.06 6.61
CA CYS A 99 -15.61 15.85 8.04
C CYS A 99 -15.05 17.06 8.81
N GLU A 100 -15.01 18.26 8.23
CA GLU A 100 -14.35 19.43 8.82
C GLU A 100 -14.80 19.76 10.25
N LYS A 101 -16.10 19.49 10.58
CA LYS A 101 -16.68 19.75 11.89
C LYS A 101 -16.13 18.87 13.01
N GLN A 102 -15.59 17.72 12.68
CA GLN A 102 -14.99 16.77 13.62
C GLN A 102 -13.47 16.95 13.74
N LEU A 103 -12.87 17.81 12.91
CA LEU A 103 -11.43 18.01 12.84
C LEU A 103 -11.02 19.37 13.41
N ILE A 104 -9.81 19.43 13.97
CA ILE A 104 -9.18 20.70 14.38
C ILE A 104 -8.64 21.40 13.14
N ASP A 105 -7.91 20.67 12.33
CA ASP A 105 -7.38 21.08 11.03
C ASP A 105 -7.05 19.85 10.17
N PHE A 106 -6.88 20.07 8.89
CA PHE A 106 -6.45 19.06 7.94
C PHE A 106 -5.83 19.71 6.71
N GLY A 107 -5.07 18.90 5.93
CA GLY A 107 -4.48 19.35 4.68
C GLY A 107 -3.85 18.21 3.91
N GLY A 108 -3.68 18.41 2.60
CA GLY A 108 -3.09 17.41 1.75
C GLY A 108 -3.69 17.40 0.35
N HIS A 109 -3.71 16.22 -0.26
CA HIS A 109 -4.15 15.96 -1.62
C HIS A 109 -5.08 14.75 -1.68
N ALA A 110 -5.58 14.41 -2.87
CA ALA A 110 -6.50 13.31 -3.07
C ALA A 110 -5.98 11.95 -2.53
N VAL A 111 -4.67 11.67 -2.67
CA VAL A 111 -4.09 10.36 -2.32
C VAL A 111 -3.40 10.31 -0.95
N ALA A 112 -3.09 11.47 -0.36
CA ALA A 112 -2.41 11.56 0.92
C ALA A 112 -2.77 12.86 1.64
N ALA A 113 -3.12 12.77 2.92
CA ALA A 113 -3.49 13.92 3.73
C ALA A 113 -3.08 13.72 5.19
N GLY A 114 -2.91 14.85 5.89
CA GLY A 114 -2.73 14.92 7.33
C GLY A 114 -3.93 15.56 8.00
N LEU A 115 -4.15 15.27 9.27
CA LEU A 115 -5.22 15.85 10.06
C LEU A 115 -4.85 15.95 11.54
N ASN A 116 -5.53 16.84 12.25
CA ASN A 116 -5.56 16.88 13.71
C ASN A 116 -7.02 16.74 14.18
N VAL A 117 -7.24 15.97 15.24
CA VAL A 117 -8.58 15.66 15.77
C VAL A 117 -8.55 15.60 17.30
N ASN A 118 -9.59 16.08 17.97
CA ASN A 118 -9.74 15.80 19.40
C ASN A 118 -10.19 14.34 19.58
N MET A 119 -9.59 13.65 20.53
CA MET A 119 -9.96 12.25 20.79
C MET A 119 -11.40 12.07 21.27
N SER A 120 -12.03 13.14 21.79
CA SER A 120 -13.47 13.16 22.07
C SER A 120 -14.35 13.07 20.83
N ASP A 121 -13.83 13.49 19.68
CA ASP A 121 -14.57 13.56 18.42
C ASP A 121 -14.25 12.37 17.47
N ILE A 122 -13.33 11.49 17.89
CA ILE A 122 -12.81 10.39 17.04
C ILE A 122 -13.91 9.45 16.54
N ASP A 123 -14.84 9.04 17.39
CA ASP A 123 -15.92 8.14 17.02
C ASP A 123 -16.89 8.80 16.03
N SER A 124 -17.15 10.10 16.21
CA SER A 124 -17.96 10.89 15.29
C SER A 124 -17.25 11.05 13.93
N PHE A 125 -15.96 11.27 13.94
CA PHE A 125 -15.14 11.33 12.72
C PHE A 125 -15.14 9.99 11.96
N ILE A 126 -14.89 8.87 12.65
CA ILE A 126 -14.91 7.52 12.06
C ILE A 126 -16.26 7.24 11.39
N LYS A 127 -17.36 7.60 12.07
CA LYS A 127 -18.71 7.40 11.54
C LYS A 127 -18.97 8.26 10.30
N GLU A 128 -18.61 9.54 10.34
CA GLU A 128 -18.91 10.47 9.25
C GLU A 128 -18.06 10.18 8.00
N ILE A 129 -16.77 9.87 8.15
CA ILE A 129 -15.92 9.55 7.00
C ILE A 129 -16.33 8.24 6.32
N ASN A 130 -16.78 7.23 7.10
CA ASN A 130 -17.28 5.99 6.51
C ASN A 130 -18.64 6.19 5.83
N LYS A 131 -19.53 7.04 6.40
CA LYS A 131 -20.78 7.43 5.75
C LYS A 131 -20.51 8.12 4.40
N TYR A 132 -19.59 9.07 4.37
CA TYR A 132 -19.17 9.72 3.10
C TYR A 132 -18.63 8.69 2.11
N ALA A 133 -17.79 7.76 2.58
CA ALA A 133 -17.27 6.71 1.73
C ALA A 133 -18.37 5.78 1.18
N ASP A 134 -19.43 5.52 1.94
CA ASP A 134 -20.59 4.76 1.47
C ASP A 134 -21.34 5.47 0.33
N GLU A 135 -21.35 6.80 0.34
CA GLU A 135 -22.00 7.61 -0.69
C GLU A 135 -21.19 7.70 -1.99
N VAL A 136 -19.83 7.68 -1.90
CA VAL A 136 -18.95 7.95 -3.05
C VAL A 136 -18.25 6.72 -3.61
N LEU A 137 -18.02 5.66 -2.81
CA LEU A 137 -17.36 4.44 -3.26
C LEU A 137 -18.38 3.35 -3.57
N THR A 138 -18.24 2.77 -4.74
CA THR A 138 -18.95 1.54 -5.12
C THR A 138 -18.12 0.30 -4.72
N GLU A 139 -18.73 -0.88 -4.77
CA GLU A 139 -18.00 -2.14 -4.56
C GLU A 139 -16.90 -2.35 -5.61
N GLN A 140 -17.11 -1.86 -6.84
CA GLN A 140 -16.12 -1.94 -7.90
C GLN A 140 -14.87 -1.09 -7.62
N ASP A 141 -15.04 0.08 -6.99
CA ASP A 141 -13.92 0.95 -6.61
C ASP A 141 -13.03 0.33 -5.52
N MET A 142 -13.56 -0.66 -4.79
CA MET A 142 -12.85 -1.40 -3.75
C MET A 142 -12.11 -2.64 -4.26
N ILE A 143 -12.14 -2.89 -5.57
CA ILE A 143 -11.42 -4.00 -6.21
C ILE A 143 -10.10 -3.49 -6.76
N PRO A 144 -8.95 -4.04 -6.33
CA PRO A 144 -7.64 -3.68 -6.88
C PRO A 144 -7.60 -3.91 -8.38
N THR A 145 -7.18 -2.91 -9.13
CA THR A 145 -6.99 -3.02 -10.58
C THR A 145 -5.53 -2.77 -10.95
N VAL A 146 -5.05 -3.49 -11.96
CA VAL A 146 -3.74 -3.26 -12.56
C VAL A 146 -3.96 -2.70 -13.95
N ASP A 147 -3.52 -1.47 -14.19
CA ASP A 147 -3.53 -0.88 -15.52
C ASP A 147 -2.42 -1.52 -16.37
N ILE A 148 -2.81 -2.11 -17.49
CA ILE A 148 -1.90 -2.81 -18.40
C ILE A 148 -1.62 -1.91 -19.60
N ASP A 149 -0.37 -1.51 -19.78
CA ASP A 149 0.04 -0.65 -20.89
C ASP A 149 -0.04 -1.38 -22.23
N CYS A 150 0.36 -2.66 -22.26
CA CYS A 150 0.35 -3.44 -23.49
C CYS A 150 0.28 -4.94 -23.24
N PRO A 151 -0.52 -5.69 -24.02
CA PRO A 151 -0.42 -7.15 -24.06
C PRO A 151 0.89 -7.59 -24.74
N LEU A 152 1.56 -8.59 -24.18
CA LEU A 152 2.78 -9.17 -24.76
C LEU A 152 2.50 -10.47 -25.51
N SER A 153 3.22 -10.66 -26.61
CA SER A 153 3.51 -11.97 -27.16
C SER A 153 4.70 -12.59 -26.42
N GLU A 154 4.71 -13.91 -26.25
CA GLU A 154 5.87 -14.63 -25.70
C GLU A 154 7.16 -14.33 -26.48
N ARG A 155 7.06 -14.09 -27.79
CA ARG A 155 8.19 -13.76 -28.67
C ARG A 155 8.80 -12.39 -28.37
N SER A 156 8.03 -11.50 -27.73
CA SER A 156 8.49 -10.17 -27.34
C SER A 156 9.27 -10.18 -26.03
N VAL A 157 9.24 -11.28 -25.26
CA VAL A 157 10.03 -11.42 -24.03
C VAL A 157 11.47 -11.78 -24.38
N THR A 158 12.24 -10.78 -24.74
CA THR A 158 13.65 -10.91 -25.15
C THR A 158 14.54 -9.94 -24.37
N LEU A 159 15.82 -10.30 -24.25
CA LEU A 159 16.80 -9.41 -23.64
C LEU A 159 16.95 -8.09 -24.40
N GLU A 160 16.79 -8.12 -25.71
CA GLU A 160 16.85 -6.92 -26.55
C GLU A 160 15.72 -5.94 -26.21
N ASN A 161 14.48 -6.44 -26.15
CA ASN A 161 13.35 -5.62 -25.76
C ASN A 161 13.46 -5.10 -24.31
N ALA A 162 13.97 -5.92 -23.38
CA ALA A 162 14.23 -5.47 -22.01
C ALA A 162 15.25 -4.32 -21.98
N LYS A 163 16.33 -4.37 -22.80
CA LYS A 163 17.28 -3.28 -22.95
C LYS A 163 16.69 -2.03 -23.60
N LEU A 164 15.69 -2.18 -24.48
CA LEU A 164 14.98 -1.03 -25.03
C LEU A 164 14.11 -0.35 -23.98
N LEU A 165 13.45 -1.12 -23.11
CA LEU A 165 12.64 -0.58 -22.00
C LEU A 165 13.49 0.22 -21.01
N SER A 166 14.74 -0.19 -20.74
CA SER A 166 15.62 0.57 -19.85
C SER A 166 15.98 1.96 -20.37
N LYS A 167 15.76 2.25 -21.66
CA LYS A 167 15.94 3.61 -22.21
C LYS A 167 14.83 4.58 -21.79
N LEU A 168 13.73 4.07 -21.23
CA LEU A 168 12.65 4.90 -20.67
C LEU A 168 12.96 5.39 -19.25
N GLU A 169 14.02 4.88 -18.63
CA GLU A 169 14.46 5.31 -17.30
C GLU A 169 14.98 6.77 -17.31
N PRO A 170 14.88 7.48 -16.17
CA PRO A 170 14.42 7.01 -14.85
C PRO A 170 12.90 6.95 -14.74
N PHE A 171 12.40 5.87 -14.16
CA PHE A 171 10.98 5.75 -13.82
C PHE A 171 10.64 6.52 -12.55
N GLY A 172 9.42 7.02 -12.45
CA GLY A 172 8.94 7.80 -11.31
C GLY A 172 7.58 8.43 -11.59
N MET A 173 7.25 9.47 -10.87
CA MET A 173 5.98 10.19 -11.04
C MET A 173 5.87 10.71 -12.49
N ASN A 174 4.73 10.46 -13.15
CA ASN A 174 4.44 10.77 -14.55
C ASN A 174 5.32 10.04 -15.59
N ASN A 175 6.14 9.09 -15.18
CA ASN A 175 6.86 8.15 -16.04
C ASN A 175 6.92 6.80 -15.32
N GLU A 176 5.78 6.17 -15.15
CA GLU A 176 5.67 4.91 -14.42
C GLU A 176 6.32 3.77 -15.20
N LYS A 177 6.76 2.75 -14.45
CA LYS A 177 7.32 1.56 -15.06
C LYS A 177 6.21 0.83 -15.84
N PRO A 178 6.39 0.55 -17.14
CA PRO A 178 5.35 -0.05 -17.94
C PRO A 178 5.00 -1.46 -17.45
N VAL A 179 3.70 -1.74 -17.39
CA VAL A 179 3.13 -3.02 -16.98
C VAL A 179 2.61 -3.76 -18.21
N PHE A 180 3.05 -4.99 -18.36
CA PHE A 180 2.68 -5.83 -19.49
C PHE A 180 1.89 -7.05 -19.04
N ALA A 181 0.95 -7.52 -19.88
CA ALA A 181 0.23 -8.77 -19.66
C ALA A 181 0.60 -9.83 -20.67
N LEU A 182 0.97 -11.01 -20.20
CA LEU A 182 1.10 -12.21 -21.01
C LEU A 182 -0.08 -13.15 -20.69
N ALA A 183 -1.13 -13.08 -21.51
CA ALA A 183 -2.32 -13.91 -21.31
C ALA A 183 -2.12 -15.37 -21.73
N HIS A 184 -2.90 -16.28 -21.12
CA HIS A 184 -2.94 -17.70 -21.48
C HIS A 184 -1.58 -18.42 -21.45
N ALA A 185 -0.71 -18.05 -20.50
CA ALA A 185 0.50 -18.80 -20.20
C ALA A 185 0.19 -19.90 -19.17
N GLN A 186 0.79 -21.09 -19.37
CA GLN A 186 0.68 -22.18 -18.42
C GLN A 186 1.79 -22.06 -17.38
N VAL A 187 1.44 -22.12 -16.11
CA VAL A 187 2.41 -22.14 -15.01
C VAL A 187 2.94 -23.56 -14.85
N MET A 188 4.25 -23.74 -14.94
CA MET A 188 4.91 -25.06 -14.86
C MET A 188 5.58 -25.32 -13.53
N ASN A 189 6.04 -24.26 -12.88
CA ASN A 189 6.70 -24.36 -11.58
C ASN A 189 6.50 -23.07 -10.80
N ILE A 190 6.28 -23.24 -9.50
CA ILE A 190 6.09 -22.15 -8.55
C ILE A 190 6.96 -22.46 -7.35
N ALA A 191 7.79 -21.54 -6.92
CA ALA A 191 8.59 -21.70 -5.72
C ALA A 191 8.86 -20.36 -5.04
N PRO A 192 8.68 -20.25 -3.72
CA PRO A 192 9.22 -19.14 -2.97
C PRO A 192 10.76 -19.25 -2.94
N VAL A 193 11.45 -18.13 -3.12
CA VAL A 193 12.93 -18.07 -3.21
C VAL A 193 13.48 -16.84 -2.47
N GLY A 194 14.80 -16.87 -2.25
CA GLY A 194 15.50 -15.81 -1.55
C GLY A 194 15.54 -16.02 -0.03
N ALA A 195 16.17 -15.08 0.69
CA ALA A 195 16.17 -15.12 2.15
C ALA A 195 14.73 -15.03 2.67
N ASP A 196 14.39 -15.90 3.62
CA ASP A 196 13.05 -15.97 4.25
C ASP A 196 11.90 -16.24 3.26
N ASN A 197 12.18 -16.86 2.10
CA ASN A 197 11.18 -17.13 1.05
C ASN A 197 10.46 -15.86 0.56
N LYS A 198 11.13 -14.74 0.55
CA LYS A 198 10.55 -13.42 0.34
C LYS A 198 10.11 -13.13 -1.10
N HIS A 199 10.63 -13.87 -2.06
CA HIS A 199 10.37 -13.66 -3.49
C HIS A 199 9.70 -14.87 -4.11
N LEU A 200 9.02 -14.67 -5.23
CA LEU A 200 8.34 -15.71 -5.98
C LEU A 200 9.10 -16.00 -7.28
N SER A 201 9.49 -17.27 -7.50
CA SER A 201 10.01 -17.74 -8.78
C SER A 201 8.91 -18.49 -9.52
N LEU A 202 8.68 -18.12 -10.76
CA LEU A 202 7.71 -18.76 -11.65
C LEU A 202 8.41 -19.23 -12.93
N ARG A 203 8.05 -20.42 -13.40
CA ARG A 203 8.34 -20.86 -14.75
C ARG A 203 7.03 -21.01 -15.51
N ILE A 204 6.88 -20.24 -16.58
CA ILE A 204 5.67 -20.27 -17.41
C ILE A 204 6.01 -20.73 -18.83
N VAL A 205 5.03 -21.35 -19.49
CA VAL A 205 5.16 -21.83 -20.87
C VAL A 205 4.02 -21.26 -21.69
N LYS A 206 4.34 -20.76 -22.87
CA LYS A 206 3.37 -20.35 -23.87
C LYS A 206 3.92 -20.64 -25.26
N ASN A 207 3.16 -21.32 -26.11
CA ASN A 207 3.55 -21.69 -27.48
C ASN A 207 4.94 -22.33 -27.57
N ASN A 208 5.26 -23.29 -26.69
CA ASN A 208 6.54 -23.98 -26.54
C ASN A 208 7.73 -23.07 -26.14
N GLN A 209 7.49 -21.82 -25.78
CA GLN A 209 8.51 -20.97 -25.20
C GLN A 209 8.40 -20.98 -23.68
N THR A 210 9.52 -21.24 -23.01
CA THR A 210 9.63 -21.19 -21.56
C THR A 210 10.19 -19.83 -21.12
N ILE A 211 9.52 -19.21 -20.14
CA ILE A 211 9.90 -17.93 -19.56
C ILE A 211 10.08 -18.13 -18.06
N ASN A 212 11.23 -17.73 -17.53
CA ASN A 212 11.47 -17.69 -16.10
C ASN A 212 11.14 -16.29 -15.59
N CYS A 213 10.31 -16.21 -14.56
CA CYS A 213 9.85 -14.97 -13.97
C CYS A 213 10.26 -14.91 -12.49
N ILE A 214 10.45 -13.71 -11.98
CA ILE A 214 10.66 -13.44 -10.57
C ILE A 214 9.72 -12.33 -10.09
N GLY A 215 8.96 -12.59 -9.04
CA GLY A 215 8.16 -11.60 -8.32
C GLY A 215 8.89 -11.21 -7.02
N PHE A 216 9.48 -10.01 -7.01
CA PHE A 216 10.15 -9.52 -5.81
C PHE A 216 9.12 -9.16 -4.73
N GLY A 217 9.35 -9.63 -3.48
CA GLY A 217 8.42 -9.42 -2.38
C GLY A 217 7.12 -10.23 -2.43
N MET A 218 7.00 -11.15 -3.39
CA MET A 218 5.75 -11.90 -3.68
C MET A 218 5.78 -13.37 -3.22
N GLY A 219 6.69 -13.74 -2.32
CA GLY A 219 6.86 -15.13 -1.90
C GLY A 219 5.61 -15.77 -1.30
N GLU A 220 4.82 -15.00 -0.56
CA GLU A 220 3.55 -15.43 0.04
C GLU A 220 2.49 -15.86 -0.99
N PHE A 221 2.54 -15.32 -2.21
CA PHE A 221 1.58 -15.66 -3.26
C PHE A 221 1.81 -17.05 -3.86
N ALA A 222 2.90 -17.73 -3.51
CA ALA A 222 3.15 -19.09 -4.00
C ALA A 222 2.04 -20.08 -3.67
N GLU A 223 1.35 -19.90 -2.54
CA GLU A 223 0.26 -20.76 -2.09
C GLU A 223 -1.07 -20.51 -2.82
N PHE A 224 -1.23 -19.32 -3.41
CA PHE A 224 -2.49 -18.92 -4.08
C PHE A 224 -2.49 -19.19 -5.59
N ILE A 225 -1.31 -19.40 -6.20
CA ILE A 225 -1.20 -19.66 -7.62
C ILE A 225 -1.31 -21.18 -7.83
N HIS A 226 -2.44 -21.61 -8.35
CA HIS A 226 -2.65 -23.03 -8.70
C HIS A 226 -2.14 -23.31 -10.11
N GLN A 227 -1.55 -24.49 -10.28
CA GLN A 227 -1.07 -24.99 -11.58
C GLN A 227 -2.24 -25.41 -12.47
#